data_65b374257305b14e1a9e7244df53f49c
#
_entry.id   65b374257305b14e1a9e7244df53f49c
#
_cell.length_a   1.000
_cell.length_b   1.000
_cell.length_c   1.000
_cell.angle_alpha   90.00
_cell.angle_beta   90.00
_cell.angle_gamma   90.00
#
_symmetry.space_group_name_H-M   'P 1'
#
loop_
_entity.id
_entity.type
_entity.pdbx_description
1 polymer ?
#
loop_
_entity_poly.entity_id
_entity_poly.type
_entity_poly.pdbx_seq_one_letter_code
_entity_poly.pdbx_strand_id
1 'polypeptide(L)'
;EQYRSISSLSSKREFCGAKGKSRLNESVDTVINDVIEEYYLNKQQYPLQMIYDEIVYKCRNLNIKAPTKNTIRNRINNLHPKIIAKNRKGIKINETRGMPSNFPEVKMPLDIIQIDHTKVDVILVDDETRKPIGRPFITVAIDVYSRMIFGFYISLEAPSYFSVGQCLLNAILPKDDFIKKYGIKGEWPVYGLPKKVHMDNAKEFRSISLQNFCKEYRIEDIYRPVARPEFGGAIERVIGTCMKKVHTLPGSTFSNIFEKGNYDSDGNAVMTIDNLEKWYLDFVINVYHKTEHSSLGMTPEEKFYQGLYGVGEDKSIPFLPVTVANTLKLRMALLPGINRTVQKNGITIDYITYFSETLRKYIIPTQYKKLKPELGKTVICRRDPRDISKIYIYDEDIQDYITVPYADIRKPKMNLSELRASIAEARKKVSGRELEQHDIFEAHERLHSYVAQAKQEKKLVRRKDSSKKHQEKTLKNDQDRIDYKENQPLSNTYNNTNDEDDSDFEIYPIG
;
A
#
# COMPACT_ATOMS: atom_id res chain seq x y z
N GLU A 1 -36.15 28.85 53.52
CA GLU A 1 -35.06 28.07 52.87
C GLU A 1 -35.24 28.19 51.37
N GLN A 2 -34.47 29.08 50.78
CA GLN A 2 -34.45 29.26 49.31
C GLN A 2 -33.68 28.09 48.69
N TYR A 3 -34.36 27.23 47.95
CA TYR A 3 -33.75 26.23 47.13
C TYR A 3 -32.84 26.90 46.08
N ARG A 4 -31.51 26.83 46.26
CA ARG A 4 -30.55 27.23 45.21
C ARG A 4 -30.62 26.20 44.10
N SER A 5 -31.16 26.57 42.95
CA SER A 5 -31.20 25.75 41.74
C SER A 5 -29.79 25.36 41.33
N ILE A 6 -29.59 24.13 40.84
CA ILE A 6 -28.33 23.62 40.29
C ILE A 6 -27.79 24.55 39.17
N SER A 7 -28.67 25.27 38.46
CA SER A 7 -28.29 26.27 37.47
C SER A 7 -27.51 27.46 38.03
N SER A 8 -27.54 27.69 39.38
CA SER A 8 -26.73 28.72 40.02
C SER A 8 -25.26 28.35 40.15
N LEU A 9 -24.90 27.06 40.01
CA LEU A 9 -23.54 26.53 40.02
C LEU A 9 -22.88 26.52 38.62
N SER A 10 -23.66 26.69 37.55
CA SER A 10 -23.09 26.76 36.21
C SER A 10 -22.37 28.09 36.03
N SER A 11 -21.16 28.01 35.42
CA SER A 11 -20.37 29.20 35.14
C SER A 11 -21.11 30.11 34.14
N LYS A 12 -21.50 31.31 34.58
CA LYS A 12 -22.14 32.32 33.75
C LYS A 12 -21.16 33.03 32.82
N ARG A 13 -19.94 32.51 32.63
CA ARG A 13 -18.93 33.08 31.73
C ARG A 13 -19.43 33.24 30.27
N GLU A 14 -20.37 32.43 29.85
CA GLU A 14 -21.01 32.55 28.54
C GLU A 14 -21.84 33.83 28.37
N PHE A 15 -22.32 34.42 29.48
CA PHE A 15 -23.09 35.66 29.52
C PHE A 15 -22.24 36.90 29.86
N CYS A 16 -20.98 36.72 30.18
CA CYS A 16 -20.04 37.79 30.48
C CYS A 16 -19.30 38.27 29.25
N GLY A 17 -19.38 39.53 28.92
CA GLY A 17 -18.63 40.20 27.84
C GLY A 17 -19.49 40.62 26.66
N ALA A 18 -18.97 41.56 25.88
CA ALA A 18 -19.61 42.03 24.64
C ALA A 18 -19.43 41.02 23.55
N LYS A 19 -20.34 40.05 23.40
CA LYS A 19 -20.30 39.05 22.30
C LYS A 19 -20.32 39.77 20.96
N GLY A 20 -19.29 39.55 20.15
CA GLY A 20 -19.18 40.09 18.78
C GLY A 20 -18.68 41.53 18.68
N LYS A 21 -18.43 42.24 19.77
CA LYS A 21 -17.85 43.59 19.75
C LYS A 21 -16.38 43.57 20.17
N SER A 22 -15.54 44.29 19.44
CA SER A 22 -14.15 44.52 19.80
C SER A 22 -14.07 45.35 21.06
N ARG A 23 -13.09 45.03 21.94
CA ARG A 23 -12.73 45.87 23.10
C ARG A 23 -11.66 46.88 22.77
N LEU A 24 -11.18 46.89 21.54
CA LEU A 24 -10.15 47.81 21.06
C LEU A 24 -10.82 49.09 20.55
N ASN A 25 -10.05 50.17 20.54
CA ASN A 25 -10.47 51.40 19.90
C ASN A 25 -10.68 51.17 18.41
N GLU A 26 -11.71 51.74 17.82
CA GLU A 26 -12.10 51.63 16.43
C GLU A 26 -10.91 51.88 15.47
N SER A 27 -10.10 52.92 15.77
CA SER A 27 -8.90 53.22 15.00
C SER A 27 -7.88 52.08 15.01
N VAL A 28 -7.72 51.35 16.13
CA VAL A 28 -6.82 50.20 16.24
C VAL A 28 -7.39 48.98 15.45
N ASP A 29 -8.69 48.79 15.54
CA ASP A 29 -9.37 47.69 14.78
C ASP A 29 -9.25 47.92 13.27
N THR A 30 -9.38 49.16 12.78
CA THR A 30 -9.15 49.49 11.38
C THR A 30 -7.76 49.16 10.92
N VAL A 31 -6.73 49.62 11.67
CA VAL A 31 -5.33 49.30 11.37
C VAL A 31 -5.06 47.78 11.32
N ILE A 32 -5.66 47.01 12.27
CA ILE A 32 -5.49 45.55 12.27
C ILE A 32 -6.08 44.93 11.02
N ASN A 33 -7.29 45.35 10.65
CA ASN A 33 -7.98 44.79 9.50
C ASN A 33 -7.24 45.15 8.19
N ASP A 34 -6.85 46.37 8.01
CA ASP A 34 -6.09 46.83 6.82
C ASP A 34 -4.77 46.05 6.64
N VAL A 35 -4.02 45.86 7.73
CA VAL A 35 -2.76 45.11 7.66
C VAL A 35 -3.02 43.60 7.44
N ILE A 36 -4.09 43.05 8.00
CA ILE A 36 -4.46 41.66 7.74
C ILE A 36 -4.84 41.47 6.27
N GLU A 37 -5.60 42.39 5.68
CA GLU A 37 -6.00 42.32 4.27
C GLU A 37 -4.80 42.48 3.35
N GLU A 38 -3.97 43.48 3.58
CA GLU A 38 -2.83 43.84 2.71
C GLU A 38 -1.66 42.85 2.81
N TYR A 39 -1.29 42.45 4.02
CA TYR A 39 -0.06 41.67 4.26
C TYR A 39 -0.37 40.19 4.61
N TYR A 40 -1.36 39.93 5.47
CA TYR A 40 -1.63 38.55 5.87
C TYR A 40 -2.35 37.75 4.79
N LEU A 41 -3.36 38.32 4.16
CA LEU A 41 -4.13 37.70 3.10
C LEU A 41 -3.46 37.81 1.71
N ASN A 42 -2.13 37.68 1.68
CA ASN A 42 -1.30 37.77 0.49
C ASN A 42 -0.65 36.42 0.16
N LYS A 43 -0.43 36.15 -1.14
CA LYS A 43 0.24 34.93 -1.64
C LYS A 43 1.69 34.77 -1.13
N GLN A 44 2.37 35.85 -0.72
CA GLN A 44 3.71 35.82 -0.14
C GLN A 44 3.76 35.19 1.25
N GLN A 45 2.59 34.97 1.88
CA GLN A 45 2.47 34.25 3.17
C GLN A 45 3.33 34.80 4.29
N TYR A 46 3.36 36.10 4.47
CA TYR A 46 4.12 36.74 5.53
C TYR A 46 3.92 36.12 6.91
N PRO A 47 4.99 35.92 7.71
CA PRO A 47 4.88 35.34 9.04
C PRO A 47 4.18 36.29 10.01
N LEU A 48 3.57 35.76 11.06
CA LEU A 48 2.83 36.53 12.07
C LEU A 48 3.68 37.64 12.71
N GLN A 49 5.01 37.46 12.82
CA GLN A 49 5.90 38.48 13.38
C GLN A 49 5.91 39.75 12.51
N MET A 50 6.07 39.61 11.21
CA MET A 50 6.05 40.74 10.29
C MET A 50 4.70 41.49 10.30
N ILE A 51 3.60 40.77 10.38
CA ILE A 51 2.25 41.35 10.49
C ILE A 51 2.14 42.17 11.78
N TYR A 52 2.67 41.63 12.90
CA TYR A 52 2.72 42.34 14.17
C TYR A 52 3.55 43.61 14.09
N ASP A 53 4.75 43.53 13.54
CA ASP A 53 5.68 44.66 13.43
C ASP A 53 5.10 45.77 12.57
N GLU A 54 4.41 45.44 11.48
CA GLU A 54 3.72 46.43 10.61
C GLU A 54 2.57 47.13 11.33
N ILE A 55 1.75 46.36 12.09
CA ILE A 55 0.69 46.97 12.92
C ILE A 55 1.27 47.90 13.97
N VAL A 56 2.34 47.50 14.64
CA VAL A 56 3.03 48.37 15.62
C VAL A 56 3.55 49.66 14.96
N TYR A 57 4.12 49.54 13.77
CA TYR A 57 4.63 50.71 12.99
C TYR A 57 3.48 51.65 12.61
N LYS A 58 2.38 51.15 12.01
CA LYS A 58 1.20 51.96 11.66
C LYS A 58 0.54 52.59 12.89
N CYS A 59 0.43 51.87 14.02
CA CYS A 59 -0.07 52.44 15.27
C CYS A 59 0.78 53.55 15.84
N ARG A 60 2.12 53.47 15.77
CA ARG A 60 3.05 54.52 16.19
C ARG A 60 2.87 55.80 15.35
N ASN A 61 2.74 55.65 14.04
CA ASN A 61 2.53 56.80 13.14
C ASN A 61 1.21 57.54 13.41
N LEU A 62 0.20 56.83 13.91
CA LEU A 62 -1.09 57.40 14.29
C LEU A 62 -1.17 57.81 15.77
N ASN A 63 -0.08 57.75 16.52
CA ASN A 63 -0.02 58.03 17.98
C ASN A 63 -1.06 57.21 18.79
N ILE A 64 -1.37 55.97 18.40
CA ILE A 64 -2.27 55.08 19.12
C ILE A 64 -1.50 53.90 19.74
N LYS A 65 -2.00 53.38 20.86
CA LYS A 65 -1.39 52.24 21.54
C LYS A 65 -1.55 50.96 20.72
N ALA A 66 -0.46 50.33 20.36
CA ALA A 66 -0.46 49.09 19.61
C ALA A 66 -1.09 47.92 20.44
N PRO A 67 -1.81 47.00 19.79
CA PRO A 67 -2.36 45.82 20.45
C PRO A 67 -1.27 44.80 20.77
N THR A 68 -1.58 43.80 21.61
CA THR A 68 -0.66 42.68 21.89
C THR A 68 -0.62 41.71 20.72
N LYS A 69 0.51 40.99 20.55
CA LYS A 69 0.66 39.95 19.52
C LYS A 69 -0.41 38.84 19.63
N ASN A 70 -0.87 38.51 20.85
CA ASN A 70 -1.94 37.54 21.06
C ASN A 70 -3.28 38.02 20.57
N THR A 71 -3.57 39.32 20.64
CA THR A 71 -4.80 39.92 20.08
C THR A 71 -4.82 39.73 18.56
N ILE A 72 -3.71 39.97 17.90
CA ILE A 72 -3.58 39.82 16.43
C ILE A 72 -3.69 38.36 16.06
N ARG A 73 -3.02 37.44 16.80
CA ARG A 73 -3.13 35.99 16.59
C ARG A 73 -4.59 35.51 16.69
N ASN A 74 -5.33 35.98 17.69
CA ASN A 74 -6.72 35.63 17.87
C ASN A 74 -7.62 36.15 16.71
N ARG A 75 -7.34 37.36 16.22
CA ARG A 75 -8.04 37.91 15.04
C ARG A 75 -7.79 37.07 13.79
N ILE A 76 -6.56 36.70 13.55
CA ILE A 76 -6.17 35.82 12.43
C ILE A 76 -6.82 34.44 12.56
N ASN A 77 -6.82 33.84 13.75
CA ASN A 77 -7.46 32.54 14.00
C ASN A 77 -8.97 32.55 13.82
N ASN A 78 -9.60 33.71 14.02
CA ASN A 78 -11.04 33.88 13.81
C ASN A 78 -11.41 34.15 12.34
N LEU A 79 -10.44 34.36 11.46
CA LEU A 79 -10.73 34.49 10.04
C LEU A 79 -11.26 33.17 9.48
N HIS A 80 -12.25 33.27 8.61
CA HIS A 80 -12.85 32.09 8.01
C HIS A 80 -11.80 31.33 7.17
N PRO A 81 -11.57 30.01 7.40
CA PRO A 81 -10.53 29.24 6.73
C PRO A 81 -10.55 29.34 5.19
N LYS A 82 -11.73 29.53 4.58
CA LYS A 82 -11.89 29.74 3.14
C LYS A 82 -11.21 31.02 2.65
N ILE A 83 -11.27 32.12 3.43
CA ILE A 83 -10.67 33.41 3.10
C ILE A 83 -9.15 33.28 3.13
N ILE A 84 -8.60 32.67 4.19
CA ILE A 84 -7.17 32.43 4.34
C ILE A 84 -6.64 31.58 3.17
N ALA A 85 -7.32 30.53 2.84
CA ALA A 85 -6.84 29.60 1.83
C ALA A 85 -7.00 30.17 0.40
N LYS A 86 -8.06 30.95 0.11
CA LYS A 86 -8.22 31.64 -1.15
C LYS A 86 -7.12 32.66 -1.39
N ASN A 87 -6.82 33.48 -0.38
CA ASN A 87 -5.93 34.61 -0.56
C ASN A 87 -4.44 34.23 -0.34
N ARG A 88 -4.12 33.38 0.64
CA ARG A 88 -2.72 32.99 0.91
C ARG A 88 -2.21 31.85 0.03
N LYS A 89 -3.03 30.82 -0.20
CA LYS A 89 -2.56 29.61 -0.90
C LYS A 89 -2.89 29.60 -2.39
N GLY A 90 -3.72 30.56 -2.86
CA GLY A 90 -4.13 30.59 -4.27
C GLY A 90 -4.88 29.34 -4.72
N ILE A 91 -5.17 28.44 -3.80
CA ILE A 91 -5.92 27.23 -4.07
C ILE A 91 -7.35 27.70 -4.32
N LYS A 92 -7.89 27.39 -5.49
CA LYS A 92 -9.33 27.33 -5.66
C LYS A 92 -9.79 26.28 -4.63
N ILE A 93 -10.05 26.74 -3.41
CA ILE A 93 -10.80 25.96 -2.46
C ILE A 93 -12.17 25.91 -3.09
N ASN A 94 -12.30 24.98 -4.00
CA ASN A 94 -13.62 24.53 -4.33
C ASN A 94 -14.27 24.26 -2.98
N GLU A 95 -15.32 24.94 -2.74
CA GLU A 95 -16.48 24.78 -1.93
C GLU A 95 -16.65 23.49 -1.12
N THR A 96 -15.68 22.60 -1.12
CA THR A 96 -15.72 21.22 -0.68
C THR A 96 -15.21 20.94 0.74
N ARG A 97 -14.64 21.90 1.45
CA ARG A 97 -14.50 21.80 2.90
C ARG A 97 -15.85 22.11 3.55
N GLY A 98 -16.67 21.10 3.68
CA GLY A 98 -18.02 21.18 4.23
C GLY A 98 -19.11 20.53 3.38
N MET A 99 -18.81 20.10 2.15
CA MET A 99 -19.67 19.12 1.49
C MET A 99 -19.39 17.72 2.04
N PRO A 100 -20.45 16.90 2.25
CA PRO A 100 -20.23 15.47 2.53
C PRO A 100 -19.30 14.94 1.46
N SER A 101 -18.25 14.23 1.86
CA SER A 101 -17.32 13.64 0.90
C SER A 101 -18.14 12.71 0.01
N ASN A 102 -18.02 12.84 -1.32
CA ASN A 102 -18.58 11.88 -2.25
C ASN A 102 -17.79 10.54 -2.21
N PHE A 103 -17.18 10.22 -1.08
CA PHE A 103 -16.58 8.91 -0.89
C PHE A 103 -17.71 7.89 -0.89
N PRO A 104 -17.60 6.81 -1.68
CA PRO A 104 -18.63 5.79 -1.75
C PRO A 104 -19.00 5.28 -0.36
N GLU A 105 -20.29 5.16 -0.08
CA GLU A 105 -20.76 4.59 1.17
C GLU A 105 -20.26 3.14 1.30
N VAL A 106 -19.67 2.81 2.44
CA VAL A 106 -19.12 1.49 2.73
C VAL A 106 -20.05 0.82 3.73
N LYS A 107 -20.73 -0.25 3.30
CA LYS A 107 -21.80 -0.88 4.09
C LYS A 107 -21.36 -2.16 4.77
N MET A 108 -20.37 -2.86 4.23
CA MET A 108 -19.91 -4.15 4.74
C MET A 108 -18.40 -4.34 4.53
N PRO A 109 -17.78 -5.33 5.19
CA PRO A 109 -16.41 -5.70 4.94
C PRO A 109 -16.15 -5.99 3.46
N LEU A 110 -14.96 -5.63 2.99
CA LEU A 110 -14.49 -5.82 1.62
C LEU A 110 -15.29 -5.10 0.52
N ASP A 111 -16.23 -4.20 0.86
CA ASP A 111 -16.84 -3.31 -0.13
C ASP A 111 -15.81 -2.44 -0.81
N ILE A 112 -14.94 -1.81 0.00
CA ILE A 112 -13.83 -0.98 -0.48
C ILE A 112 -12.59 -1.29 0.35
N ILE A 113 -11.51 -1.63 -0.32
CA ILE A 113 -10.17 -1.63 0.29
C ILE A 113 -9.38 -0.42 -0.17
N GLN A 114 -8.53 0.10 0.69
CA GLN A 114 -7.52 1.10 0.33
C GLN A 114 -6.14 0.47 0.37
N ILE A 115 -5.30 0.79 -0.62
CA ILE A 115 -3.92 0.33 -0.68
C ILE A 115 -2.98 1.53 -0.87
N ASP A 116 -1.85 1.50 -0.15
CA ASP A 116 -0.84 2.54 -0.21
C ASP A 116 0.53 1.99 0.21
N HIS A 117 1.60 2.74 -0.04
CA HIS A 117 2.94 2.37 0.36
C HIS A 117 3.70 3.50 1.03
N THR A 118 4.56 3.11 1.93
CA THR A 118 5.45 4.04 2.63
C THR A 118 6.81 3.42 2.88
N LYS A 119 7.78 4.29 3.10
CA LYS A 119 9.10 3.88 3.57
C LYS A 119 9.07 3.72 5.08
N VAL A 120 9.45 2.54 5.57
CA VAL A 120 9.40 2.24 7.01
C VAL A 120 10.49 3.00 7.77
N ASP A 121 10.16 3.57 8.91
CA ASP A 121 11.05 4.40 9.72
C ASP A 121 12.02 3.60 10.61
N VAL A 122 12.61 2.53 10.06
CA VAL A 122 13.61 1.70 10.73
C VAL A 122 14.71 1.30 9.75
N ILE A 123 15.95 1.26 10.21
CA ILE A 123 17.10 0.74 9.45
C ILE A 123 17.21 -0.74 9.72
N LEU A 124 17.23 -1.54 8.65
CA LEU A 124 17.45 -2.97 8.73
C LEU A 124 18.95 -3.30 8.61
N VAL A 125 19.30 -4.49 9.11
CA VAL A 125 20.62 -5.08 8.97
C VAL A 125 20.57 -6.31 8.08
N ASP A 126 21.70 -6.61 7.46
CA ASP A 126 21.92 -7.85 6.72
C ASP A 126 21.93 -9.06 7.65
N ASP A 127 21.37 -10.18 7.20
CA ASP A 127 21.22 -11.39 8.01
C ASP A 127 22.56 -12.00 8.47
N GLU A 128 23.58 -11.99 7.58
CA GLU A 128 24.87 -12.62 7.85
C GLU A 128 25.85 -11.66 8.50
N THR A 129 26.02 -10.47 7.89
CA THR A 129 27.04 -9.51 8.33
C THR A 129 26.57 -8.60 9.45
N ARG A 130 25.27 -8.58 9.74
CA ARG A 130 24.61 -7.71 10.73
C ARG A 130 24.90 -6.23 10.55
N LYS A 131 25.37 -5.82 9.37
CA LYS A 131 25.65 -4.42 9.03
C LYS A 131 24.40 -3.74 8.45
N PRO A 132 24.24 -2.41 8.67
CA PRO A 132 23.09 -1.67 8.16
C PRO A 132 22.94 -1.73 6.64
N ILE A 133 21.72 -2.02 6.14
CA ILE A 133 21.36 -2.06 4.72
C ILE A 133 20.37 -0.98 4.31
N GLY A 134 19.80 -0.26 5.28
CA GLY A 134 18.90 0.87 5.08
C GLY A 134 17.45 0.55 5.38
N ARG A 135 16.57 1.49 5.04
CA ARG A 135 15.14 1.42 5.33
C ARG A 135 14.39 0.60 4.27
N PRO A 136 13.48 -0.30 4.68
CA PRO A 136 12.59 -1.01 3.75
C PRO A 136 11.42 -0.15 3.34
N PHE A 137 10.64 -0.66 2.38
CA PHE A 137 9.31 -0.16 2.04
C PHE A 137 8.26 -1.17 2.49
N ILE A 138 7.08 -0.68 2.84
CA ILE A 138 5.90 -1.49 3.10
C ILE A 138 4.76 -1.03 2.21
N THR A 139 4.05 -1.99 1.62
CA THR A 139 2.77 -1.78 0.96
C THR A 139 1.71 -2.37 1.87
N VAL A 140 0.67 -1.60 2.18
CA VAL A 140 -0.40 -2.01 3.10
C VAL A 140 -1.74 -1.86 2.40
N ALA A 141 -2.61 -2.83 2.57
CA ALA A 141 -4.01 -2.78 2.20
C ALA A 141 -4.89 -2.83 3.45
N ILE A 142 -5.92 -2.00 3.53
CA ILE A 142 -6.87 -1.99 4.63
C ILE A 142 -8.30 -2.17 4.12
N ASP A 143 -9.14 -2.81 4.91
CA ASP A 143 -10.57 -2.76 4.73
C ASP A 143 -11.13 -1.44 5.26
N VAL A 144 -11.82 -0.68 4.40
CA VAL A 144 -12.32 0.66 4.78
C VAL A 144 -13.48 0.57 5.77
N TYR A 145 -14.25 -0.51 5.77
CA TYR A 145 -15.36 -0.71 6.69
C TYR A 145 -14.88 -0.92 8.14
N SER A 146 -14.04 -1.91 8.33
CA SER A 146 -13.59 -2.35 9.65
C SER A 146 -12.31 -1.68 10.14
N ARG A 147 -11.53 -1.06 9.24
CA ARG A 147 -10.15 -0.60 9.48
C ARG A 147 -9.16 -1.73 9.72
N MET A 148 -9.55 -2.99 9.55
CA MET A 148 -8.60 -4.10 9.61
C MET A 148 -7.54 -3.95 8.54
N ILE A 149 -6.29 -4.25 8.88
CA ILE A 149 -5.24 -4.45 7.89
C ILE A 149 -5.61 -5.72 7.12
N PHE A 150 -5.87 -5.56 5.82
CA PHE A 150 -6.32 -6.62 4.94
C PHE A 150 -5.14 -7.45 4.42
N GLY A 151 -4.01 -6.79 4.19
CA GLY A 151 -2.77 -7.43 3.79
C GLY A 151 -1.60 -6.46 3.80
N PHE A 152 -0.37 -6.99 3.78
CA PHE A 152 0.83 -6.18 3.63
C PHE A 152 1.94 -6.94 2.89
N TYR A 153 2.91 -6.19 2.40
CA TYR A 153 4.14 -6.72 1.81
C TYR A 153 5.32 -5.79 2.14
N ILE A 154 6.40 -6.35 2.69
CA ILE A 154 7.63 -5.62 3.03
C ILE A 154 8.72 -5.95 2.01
N SER A 155 9.43 -4.93 1.53
CA SER A 155 10.49 -5.08 0.53
C SER A 155 11.64 -4.10 0.75
N LEU A 156 12.84 -4.49 0.40
CA LEU A 156 14.00 -3.59 0.28
C LEU A 156 14.01 -2.84 -1.06
N GLU A 157 13.26 -3.32 -2.04
CA GLU A 157 13.08 -2.65 -3.33
C GLU A 157 12.06 -1.50 -3.24
N ALA A 158 12.21 -0.51 -4.11
CA ALA A 158 11.24 0.57 -4.22
C ALA A 158 9.86 0.03 -4.65
N PRO A 159 8.76 0.70 -4.24
CA PRO A 159 7.41 0.31 -4.63
C PRO A 159 7.26 0.14 -6.14
N SER A 160 6.52 -0.88 -6.52
CA SER A 160 6.28 -1.25 -7.92
C SER A 160 4.95 -2.00 -8.03
N TYR A 161 4.49 -2.25 -9.25
CA TYR A 161 3.33 -3.13 -9.45
C TYR A 161 3.51 -4.49 -8.74
N PHE A 162 4.73 -5.02 -8.71
CA PHE A 162 5.00 -6.29 -8.05
C PHE A 162 4.71 -6.23 -6.54
N SER A 163 5.11 -5.16 -5.85
CA SER A 163 4.81 -4.99 -4.41
C SER A 163 3.31 -4.84 -4.15
N VAL A 164 2.59 -4.16 -5.04
CA VAL A 164 1.12 -4.10 -5.00
C VAL A 164 0.51 -5.49 -5.18
N GLY A 165 0.99 -6.24 -6.18
CA GLY A 165 0.53 -7.61 -6.45
C GLY A 165 0.77 -8.56 -5.29
N GLN A 166 1.94 -8.49 -4.63
CA GLN A 166 2.25 -9.32 -3.45
C GLN A 166 1.38 -8.93 -2.23
N CYS A 167 1.14 -7.63 -2.04
CA CYS A 167 0.23 -7.14 -0.99
C CYS A 167 -1.21 -7.65 -1.23
N LEU A 168 -1.72 -7.55 -2.46
CA LEU A 168 -3.04 -8.07 -2.82
C LEU A 168 -3.13 -9.59 -2.70
N LEU A 169 -2.08 -10.31 -3.07
CA LEU A 169 -2.01 -11.75 -2.90
C LEU A 169 -2.11 -12.15 -1.42
N ASN A 170 -1.32 -11.49 -0.57
CA ASN A 170 -1.40 -11.67 0.89
C ASN A 170 -2.79 -11.29 1.43
N ALA A 171 -3.41 -10.22 0.90
CA ALA A 171 -4.73 -9.75 1.30
C ALA A 171 -5.84 -10.76 0.96
N ILE A 172 -5.88 -11.24 -0.27
CA ILE A 172 -6.97 -12.08 -0.80
C ILE A 172 -6.92 -13.50 -0.26
N LEU A 173 -5.72 -14.06 -0.06
CA LEU A 173 -5.57 -15.44 0.42
C LEU A 173 -5.75 -15.55 1.94
N PRO A 174 -6.22 -16.72 2.46
CA PRO A 174 -6.17 -17.02 3.90
C PRO A 174 -4.75 -16.90 4.46
N LYS A 175 -4.63 -16.45 5.71
CA LYS A 175 -3.35 -16.11 6.33
C LYS A 175 -2.75 -17.19 7.22
N ASP A 176 -3.45 -18.32 7.39
CA ASP A 176 -3.03 -19.39 8.32
C ASP A 176 -1.60 -19.87 8.09
N ASP A 177 -1.23 -20.10 6.82
CA ASP A 177 0.14 -20.53 6.49
C ASP A 177 1.16 -19.42 6.77
N PHE A 178 0.78 -18.16 6.57
CA PHE A 178 1.65 -17.01 6.84
C PHE A 178 1.87 -16.85 8.35
N ILE A 179 0.83 -17.01 9.14
CA ILE A 179 0.88 -16.98 10.62
C ILE A 179 1.72 -18.15 11.14
N LYS A 180 1.48 -19.37 10.64
CA LYS A 180 2.25 -20.58 11.02
C LYS A 180 3.73 -20.45 10.70
N LYS A 181 4.09 -19.88 9.54
CA LYS A 181 5.49 -19.65 9.14
C LYS A 181 6.31 -18.92 10.21
N TYR A 182 5.70 -17.91 10.86
CA TYR A 182 6.34 -17.09 11.89
C TYR A 182 6.08 -17.58 13.31
N GLY A 183 5.24 -18.59 13.51
CA GLY A 183 4.87 -19.11 14.82
C GLY A 183 4.12 -18.09 15.69
N ILE A 184 3.34 -17.21 15.07
CA ILE A 184 2.52 -16.22 15.78
C ILE A 184 1.25 -16.90 16.30
N LYS A 185 0.85 -16.54 17.52
CA LYS A 185 -0.44 -16.95 18.09
C LYS A 185 -1.48 -15.90 17.76
N GLY A 186 -2.67 -16.33 17.38
CA GLY A 186 -3.79 -15.45 17.02
C GLY A 186 -4.31 -15.70 15.63
N GLU A 187 -5.36 -15.01 15.27
CA GLU A 187 -6.07 -15.16 14.00
C GLU A 187 -6.05 -13.85 13.20
N TRP A 188 -6.03 -14.00 11.90
CA TRP A 188 -6.19 -12.87 10.97
C TRP A 188 -7.32 -13.20 9.99
N PRO A 189 -8.58 -12.92 10.41
CA PRO A 189 -9.77 -13.49 9.74
C PRO A 189 -10.13 -12.81 8.42
N VAL A 190 -9.55 -11.64 8.10
CA VAL A 190 -9.92 -10.90 6.90
C VAL A 190 -9.19 -11.44 5.67
N TYR A 191 -9.94 -11.99 4.71
CA TYR A 191 -9.46 -12.50 3.42
C TYR A 191 -10.60 -12.50 2.40
N GLY A 192 -10.31 -12.77 1.12
CA GLY A 192 -11.27 -12.86 0.03
C GLY A 192 -11.16 -11.74 -1.00
N LEU A 193 -11.96 -11.77 -2.05
CA LEU A 193 -11.97 -10.76 -3.10
C LEU A 193 -12.72 -9.50 -2.65
N PRO A 194 -12.10 -8.31 -2.70
CA PRO A 194 -12.80 -7.06 -2.46
C PRO A 194 -13.67 -6.69 -3.66
N LYS A 195 -14.75 -5.93 -3.44
CA LYS A 195 -15.55 -5.39 -4.54
C LYS A 195 -14.84 -4.24 -5.25
N LYS A 196 -14.16 -3.37 -4.49
CA LYS A 196 -13.50 -2.17 -5.00
C LYS A 196 -12.12 -1.99 -4.36
N VAL A 197 -11.15 -1.55 -5.17
CA VAL A 197 -9.81 -1.17 -4.70
C VAL A 197 -9.60 0.32 -4.94
N HIS A 198 -9.40 1.06 -3.87
CA HIS A 198 -9.18 2.50 -3.89
C HIS A 198 -7.70 2.82 -3.70
N MET A 199 -7.10 3.48 -4.69
CA MET A 199 -5.66 3.70 -4.81
C MET A 199 -5.35 5.17 -5.09
N ASP A 200 -4.09 5.58 -4.87
CA ASP A 200 -3.62 6.87 -5.35
C ASP A 200 -3.32 6.86 -6.85
N ASN A 201 -2.81 7.97 -7.37
CA ASN A 201 -2.51 8.13 -8.79
C ASN A 201 -1.06 7.75 -9.17
N ALA A 202 -0.32 7.07 -8.30
CA ALA A 202 1.04 6.65 -8.59
C ALA A 202 1.09 5.64 -9.77
N LYS A 203 2.22 5.62 -10.47
CA LYS A 203 2.37 4.83 -11.73
C LYS A 203 2.16 3.34 -11.51
N GLU A 204 2.58 2.81 -10.39
CA GLU A 204 2.46 1.41 -10.00
C GLU A 204 1.01 0.96 -9.89
N PHE A 205 0.11 1.84 -9.45
CA PHE A 205 -1.32 1.58 -9.36
C PHE A 205 -2.05 1.75 -10.70
N ARG A 206 -1.49 2.51 -11.63
CA ARG A 206 -2.04 2.70 -12.99
C ARG A 206 -1.52 1.70 -14.01
N SER A 207 -0.89 0.62 -13.57
CA SER A 207 -0.36 -0.38 -14.46
C SER A 207 -1.48 -1.15 -15.18
N ILE A 208 -1.27 -1.43 -16.48
CA ILE A 208 -2.19 -2.25 -17.29
C ILE A 208 -2.40 -3.63 -16.64
N SER A 209 -1.37 -4.16 -15.99
CA SER A 209 -1.44 -5.46 -15.31
C SER A 209 -2.44 -5.44 -14.15
N LEU A 210 -2.48 -4.35 -13.36
CA LEU A 210 -3.46 -4.21 -12.27
C LEU A 210 -4.88 -4.04 -12.80
N GLN A 211 -5.06 -3.23 -13.84
CA GLN A 211 -6.36 -3.05 -14.47
C GLN A 211 -6.90 -4.36 -15.06
N ASN A 212 -6.04 -5.15 -15.70
CA ASN A 212 -6.41 -6.47 -16.22
C ASN A 212 -6.77 -7.44 -15.10
N PHE A 213 -6.01 -7.45 -14.01
CA PHE A 213 -6.34 -8.21 -12.80
C PHE A 213 -7.71 -7.81 -12.24
N CYS A 214 -7.96 -6.51 -12.06
CA CYS A 214 -9.23 -6.01 -11.55
C CYS A 214 -10.40 -6.44 -12.45
N LYS A 215 -10.24 -6.35 -13.78
CA LYS A 215 -11.24 -6.81 -14.75
C LYS A 215 -11.49 -8.33 -14.67
N GLU A 216 -10.43 -9.14 -14.60
CA GLU A 216 -10.51 -10.60 -14.54
C GLU A 216 -11.27 -11.07 -13.30
N TYR A 217 -11.00 -10.43 -12.15
CA TYR A 217 -11.63 -10.78 -10.87
C TYR A 217 -12.86 -9.93 -10.52
N ARG A 218 -13.35 -9.10 -11.47
CA ARG A 218 -14.53 -8.23 -11.31
C ARG A 218 -14.42 -7.27 -10.13
N ILE A 219 -13.24 -6.74 -9.92
CA ILE A 219 -12.93 -5.73 -8.92
C ILE A 219 -12.98 -4.35 -9.59
N GLU A 220 -13.68 -3.40 -8.99
CA GLU A 220 -13.69 -2.02 -9.48
C GLU A 220 -12.44 -1.26 -8.99
N ASP A 221 -11.63 -0.75 -9.93
CA ASP A 221 -10.47 0.08 -9.63
C ASP A 221 -10.87 1.55 -9.53
N ILE A 222 -10.68 2.14 -8.35
CA ILE A 222 -11.00 3.54 -8.07
C ILE A 222 -9.72 4.31 -7.77
N TYR A 223 -9.52 5.43 -8.47
CA TYR A 223 -8.37 6.30 -8.25
C TYR A 223 -8.77 7.55 -7.47
N ARG A 224 -7.90 7.96 -6.51
CA ARG A 224 -8.12 9.18 -5.74
C ARG A 224 -8.19 10.38 -6.66
N PRO A 225 -9.17 11.28 -6.49
CA PRO A 225 -9.18 12.54 -7.22
C PRO A 225 -7.92 13.35 -6.89
N VAL A 226 -7.33 13.98 -7.91
CA VAL A 226 -6.14 14.82 -7.76
C VAL A 226 -6.41 15.96 -6.78
N ALA A 227 -5.47 16.22 -5.87
CA ALA A 227 -5.56 17.27 -4.84
C ALA A 227 -6.70 17.10 -3.81
N ARG A 228 -7.16 15.86 -3.56
CA ARG A 228 -8.15 15.55 -2.54
C ARG A 228 -7.61 14.51 -1.52
N PRO A 229 -6.77 14.93 -0.57
CA PRO A 229 -6.16 14.04 0.41
C PRO A 229 -7.19 13.37 1.34
N GLU A 230 -8.36 13.97 1.53
CA GLU A 230 -9.42 13.42 2.38
C GLU A 230 -9.87 12.01 1.98
N PHE A 231 -9.73 11.65 0.71
CA PHE A 231 -10.07 10.31 0.22
C PHE A 231 -9.07 9.23 0.66
N GLY A 232 -7.85 9.60 1.03
CA GLY A 232 -6.81 8.70 1.58
C GLY A 232 -6.78 8.58 3.10
N GLY A 233 -7.56 9.41 3.79
CA GLY A 233 -7.42 9.61 5.24
C GLY A 233 -7.57 8.37 6.11
N ALA A 234 -8.21 7.29 5.63
CA ALA A 234 -8.32 6.05 6.38
C ALA A 234 -6.98 5.29 6.40
N ILE A 235 -6.41 5.01 5.25
CA ILE A 235 -5.13 4.28 5.17
C ILE A 235 -3.96 5.10 5.71
N GLU A 236 -3.95 6.42 5.50
CA GLU A 236 -2.92 7.31 6.03
C GLU A 236 -2.87 7.28 7.56
N ARG A 237 -4.02 7.25 8.23
CA ARG A 237 -4.10 7.11 9.70
C ARG A 237 -3.59 5.75 10.18
N VAL A 238 -3.95 4.67 9.49
CA VAL A 238 -3.49 3.32 9.82
C VAL A 238 -1.97 3.24 9.67
N ILE A 239 -1.43 3.68 8.53
CA ILE A 239 0.02 3.75 8.30
C ILE A 239 0.70 4.61 9.37
N GLY A 240 0.16 5.78 9.69
CA GLY A 240 0.69 6.66 10.73
C GLY A 240 0.71 5.99 12.10
N THR A 241 -0.32 5.22 12.46
CA THR A 241 -0.38 4.45 13.71
C THR A 241 0.69 3.36 13.73
N CYS A 242 0.86 2.61 12.62
CA CYS A 242 1.90 1.59 12.47
C CYS A 242 3.31 2.22 12.58
N MET A 243 3.56 3.34 11.90
CA MET A 243 4.88 3.99 11.94
C MET A 243 5.23 4.52 13.33
N LYS A 244 4.29 5.06 14.09
CA LYS A 244 4.50 5.44 15.50
C LYS A 244 4.97 4.25 16.36
N LYS A 245 4.47 3.05 16.11
CA LYS A 245 4.93 1.83 16.79
C LYS A 245 6.30 1.38 16.31
N VAL A 246 6.58 1.51 15.01
CA VAL A 246 7.93 1.25 14.45
C VAL A 246 8.99 2.14 15.11
N HIS A 247 8.65 3.36 15.51
CA HIS A 247 9.60 4.25 16.21
C HIS A 247 10.09 3.71 17.55
N THR A 248 9.43 2.72 18.13
CA THR A 248 9.89 2.04 19.35
C THR A 248 10.96 0.97 19.08
N LEU A 249 11.23 0.64 17.81
CA LEU A 249 12.21 -0.37 17.43
C LEU A 249 13.62 0.20 17.40
N PRO A 250 14.64 -0.61 17.78
CA PRO A 250 16.02 -0.24 17.60
C PRO A 250 16.36 0.04 16.13
N GLY A 251 17.12 1.09 15.86
CA GLY A 251 17.42 1.53 14.49
C GLY A 251 16.34 2.40 13.86
N SER A 252 15.36 2.90 14.63
CA SER A 252 14.36 3.84 14.15
C SER A 252 15.01 5.12 13.61
N THR A 253 14.44 5.65 12.51
CA THR A 253 14.88 6.91 11.92
C THR A 253 13.99 8.08 12.31
N PHE A 254 12.89 7.80 13.03
CA PHE A 254 11.85 8.75 13.43
C PHE A 254 11.20 9.48 12.25
N SER A 255 10.12 10.20 12.50
CA SER A 255 9.42 10.95 11.44
C SER A 255 10.11 12.25 11.08
N ASN A 256 10.84 12.84 12.02
CA ASN A 256 11.53 14.13 11.82
C ASN A 256 12.84 14.22 12.62
N ILE A 257 13.66 15.21 12.26
CA ILE A 257 14.99 15.43 12.84
C ILE A 257 14.90 15.80 14.34
N PHE A 258 13.84 16.51 14.76
CA PHE A 258 13.67 16.91 16.15
C PHE A 258 13.37 15.72 17.07
N GLU A 259 12.55 14.78 16.60
CA GLU A 259 12.27 13.53 17.34
C GLU A 259 13.50 12.62 17.38
N LYS A 260 14.29 12.60 16.31
CA LYS A 260 15.52 11.81 16.23
C LYS A 260 16.61 12.31 17.19
N GLY A 261 16.79 13.62 17.31
CA GLY A 261 17.89 14.22 18.06
C GLY A 261 19.25 13.63 17.68
N ASN A 262 20.04 13.24 18.66
CA ASN A 262 21.36 12.62 18.48
C ASN A 262 21.33 11.08 18.38
N TYR A 263 20.14 10.47 18.16
CA TYR A 263 20.05 9.01 18.09
C TYR A 263 20.76 8.45 16.85
N ASP A 264 21.71 7.55 17.07
CA ASP A 264 22.42 6.83 15.99
C ASP A 264 21.57 5.66 15.50
N SER A 265 20.79 5.89 14.45
CA SER A 265 19.90 4.87 13.87
C SER A 265 20.67 3.74 13.17
N ASP A 266 21.81 4.01 12.56
CA ASP A 266 22.65 2.99 11.91
C ASP A 266 23.36 2.11 12.94
N GLY A 267 23.93 2.68 14.01
CA GLY A 267 24.61 1.96 15.07
C GLY A 267 23.69 1.11 15.94
N ASN A 268 22.43 1.56 16.11
CA ASN A 268 21.42 0.82 16.88
C ASN A 268 20.54 -0.12 16.02
N ALA A 269 20.81 -0.26 14.73
CA ALA A 269 20.04 -1.14 13.87
C ALA A 269 20.35 -2.61 14.17
N VAL A 270 19.33 -3.42 14.47
CA VAL A 270 19.46 -4.85 14.80
C VAL A 270 18.45 -5.74 14.08
N MET A 271 17.42 -5.15 13.48
CA MET A 271 16.32 -5.89 12.84
C MET A 271 16.71 -6.33 11.43
N THR A 272 16.54 -7.61 11.12
CA THR A 272 16.56 -8.10 9.75
C THR A 272 15.18 -7.91 9.09
N ILE A 273 15.06 -8.14 7.79
CA ILE A 273 13.77 -8.04 7.12
C ILE A 273 12.77 -9.08 7.66
N ASP A 274 13.22 -10.29 7.93
CA ASP A 274 12.40 -11.37 8.50
C ASP A 274 11.94 -11.03 9.94
N ASN A 275 12.84 -10.44 10.75
CA ASN A 275 12.46 -9.98 12.09
C ASN A 275 11.42 -8.89 12.04
N LEU A 276 11.54 -7.93 11.12
CA LEU A 276 10.55 -6.87 10.93
C LEU A 276 9.21 -7.43 10.45
N GLU A 277 9.22 -8.38 9.50
CA GLU A 277 8.00 -9.01 9.00
C GLU A 277 7.27 -9.77 10.11
N LYS A 278 8.01 -10.54 10.92
CA LYS A 278 7.47 -11.24 12.09
C LYS A 278 6.88 -10.27 13.11
N TRP A 279 7.63 -9.22 13.46
CA TRP A 279 7.19 -8.21 14.43
C TRP A 279 5.93 -7.47 13.93
N TYR A 280 5.92 -7.10 12.65
CA TYR A 280 4.78 -6.38 12.06
C TYR A 280 3.52 -7.27 12.01
N LEU A 281 3.69 -8.54 11.69
CA LEU A 281 2.61 -9.53 11.69
C LEU A 281 2.00 -9.68 13.10
N ASP A 282 2.85 -9.84 14.12
CA ASP A 282 2.41 -9.94 15.52
C ASP A 282 1.70 -8.65 15.98
N PHE A 283 2.27 -7.49 15.64
CA PHE A 283 1.66 -6.18 15.92
C PHE A 283 0.28 -6.05 15.27
N VAL A 284 0.11 -6.47 14.03
CA VAL A 284 -1.17 -6.41 13.31
C VAL A 284 -2.22 -7.26 14.01
N ILE A 285 -1.89 -8.52 14.31
CA ILE A 285 -2.85 -9.51 14.83
C ILE A 285 -3.19 -9.22 16.30
N ASN A 286 -2.17 -9.02 17.13
CA ASN A 286 -2.33 -9.03 18.58
C ASN A 286 -2.44 -7.63 19.21
N VAL A 287 -2.09 -6.57 18.48
CA VAL A 287 -2.16 -5.20 18.98
C VAL A 287 -3.13 -4.36 18.17
N TYR A 288 -2.86 -4.15 16.88
CA TYR A 288 -3.63 -3.20 16.08
C TYR A 288 -5.10 -3.62 15.92
N HIS A 289 -5.37 -4.87 15.53
CA HIS A 289 -6.74 -5.35 15.33
C HIS A 289 -7.57 -5.39 16.61
N LYS A 290 -6.91 -5.47 17.78
CA LYS A 290 -7.53 -5.56 19.12
C LYS A 290 -7.51 -4.25 19.90
N THR A 291 -6.98 -3.17 19.34
CA THR A 291 -7.00 -1.85 19.97
C THR A 291 -8.19 -1.05 19.45
N GLU A 292 -8.92 -0.40 20.37
CA GLU A 292 -10.04 0.46 20.01
C GLU A 292 -9.62 1.56 19.04
N HIS A 293 -10.37 1.67 17.95
CA HIS A 293 -10.15 2.67 16.91
C HIS A 293 -11.07 3.88 17.14
N SER A 294 -10.50 5.05 17.38
CA SER A 294 -11.23 6.26 17.80
C SER A 294 -12.39 6.66 16.87
N SER A 295 -12.31 6.35 15.56
CA SER A 295 -13.40 6.66 14.63
C SER A 295 -14.48 5.58 14.55
N LEU A 296 -14.25 4.41 15.13
CA LEU A 296 -15.20 3.29 15.15
C LEU A 296 -15.88 3.16 16.51
N GLY A 297 -15.25 3.61 17.60
CA GLY A 297 -15.70 3.38 18.98
C GLY A 297 -15.64 1.90 19.40
N MET A 298 -14.89 1.08 18.66
CA MET A 298 -14.66 -0.35 18.92
C MET A 298 -13.38 -0.80 18.24
N THR A 299 -12.98 -2.05 18.45
CA THR A 299 -11.81 -2.60 17.76
C THR A 299 -12.09 -2.89 16.28
N PRO A 300 -11.06 -2.83 15.41
CA PRO A 300 -11.21 -3.25 14.01
C PRO A 300 -11.76 -4.67 13.87
N GLU A 301 -11.33 -5.60 14.70
CA GLU A 301 -11.76 -7.00 14.69
C GLU A 301 -13.26 -7.13 15.04
N GLU A 302 -13.72 -6.47 16.09
CA GLU A 302 -15.15 -6.42 16.46
C GLU A 302 -15.99 -5.84 15.31
N LYS A 303 -15.52 -4.74 14.72
CA LYS A 303 -16.21 -4.11 13.59
C LYS A 303 -16.30 -5.04 12.38
N PHE A 304 -15.23 -5.80 12.11
CA PHE A 304 -15.21 -6.78 11.04
C PHE A 304 -16.25 -7.89 11.26
N TYR A 305 -16.27 -8.48 12.46
CA TYR A 305 -17.24 -9.52 12.81
C TYR A 305 -18.68 -9.01 12.83
N GLN A 306 -18.92 -7.77 13.26
CA GLN A 306 -20.24 -7.14 13.12
C GLN A 306 -20.70 -7.08 11.67
N GLY A 307 -19.79 -6.77 10.75
CA GLY A 307 -20.10 -6.72 9.31
C GLY A 307 -20.34 -8.09 8.69
N LEU A 308 -19.72 -9.15 9.23
CA LEU A 308 -19.93 -10.53 8.75
C LEU A 308 -21.25 -11.12 9.26
N TYR A 309 -21.56 -10.94 10.53
CA TYR A 309 -22.65 -11.67 11.21
C TYR A 309 -23.85 -10.81 11.57
N GLY A 310 -23.78 -9.48 11.35
CA GLY A 310 -24.81 -8.53 11.77
C GLY A 310 -24.76 -8.18 13.26
N VAL A 311 -25.68 -7.33 13.71
CA VAL A 311 -25.77 -6.83 15.09
C VAL A 311 -27.17 -7.13 15.65
N GLY A 312 -27.25 -7.76 16.83
CA GLY A 312 -28.50 -7.95 17.55
C GLY A 312 -29.50 -8.89 16.85
N GLU A 313 -30.79 -8.49 16.88
CA GLU A 313 -31.88 -9.27 16.27
C GLU A 313 -31.94 -9.16 14.75
N ASP A 314 -31.38 -8.10 14.16
CA ASP A 314 -31.15 -7.94 12.72
C ASP A 314 -29.96 -8.82 12.25
N LYS A 315 -30.07 -10.12 12.40
CA LYS A 315 -29.18 -11.09 11.77
C LYS A 315 -29.46 -11.12 10.26
N SER A 316 -28.98 -10.11 9.57
CA SER A 316 -28.88 -10.13 8.12
C SER A 316 -28.10 -11.39 7.70
N ILE A 317 -28.38 -11.91 6.51
CA ILE A 317 -27.68 -13.08 5.94
C ILE A 317 -26.18 -12.87 6.13
N PRO A 318 -25.44 -13.80 6.78
CA PRO A 318 -24.01 -13.66 7.00
C PRO A 318 -23.30 -13.39 5.69
N PHE A 319 -22.50 -12.33 5.65
CA PHE A 319 -21.65 -12.05 4.50
C PHE A 319 -20.47 -13.02 4.51
N LEU A 320 -20.39 -13.89 3.50
CA LEU A 320 -19.24 -14.76 3.29
C LEU A 320 -18.31 -14.14 2.25
N PRO A 321 -17.02 -13.91 2.58
CA PRO A 321 -16.06 -13.43 1.61
C PRO A 321 -15.93 -14.35 0.40
N VAL A 322 -15.88 -13.78 -0.79
CA VAL A 322 -15.65 -14.55 -2.03
C VAL A 322 -14.22 -15.08 -2.03
N THR A 323 -14.06 -16.38 -1.99
CA THR A 323 -12.74 -17.04 -2.01
C THR A 323 -12.30 -17.36 -3.43
N VAL A 324 -10.99 -17.45 -3.63
CA VAL A 324 -10.40 -17.85 -4.92
C VAL A 324 -10.02 -19.32 -4.87
N ALA A 325 -10.67 -20.14 -5.70
CA ALA A 325 -10.42 -21.59 -5.76
C ALA A 325 -9.02 -21.90 -6.32
N ASN A 326 -8.63 -21.26 -7.43
CA ASN A 326 -7.31 -21.47 -8.06
C ASN A 326 -6.32 -20.40 -7.58
N THR A 327 -5.54 -20.72 -6.54
CA THR A 327 -4.54 -19.83 -5.96
C THR A 327 -3.34 -19.60 -6.89
N LEU A 328 -2.98 -20.60 -7.73
CA LEU A 328 -1.92 -20.49 -8.71
C LEU A 328 -2.30 -19.46 -9.79
N LYS A 329 -3.50 -19.56 -10.34
CA LYS A 329 -4.03 -18.61 -11.31
C LYS A 329 -4.04 -17.19 -10.74
N LEU A 330 -4.46 -17.01 -9.49
CA LEU A 330 -4.42 -15.73 -8.80
C LEU A 330 -2.99 -15.17 -8.70
N ARG A 331 -2.01 -16.02 -8.30
CA ARG A 331 -0.59 -15.63 -8.24
C ARG A 331 -0.08 -15.15 -9.58
N MET A 332 -0.35 -15.92 -10.64
CA MET A 332 0.07 -15.56 -12.00
C MET A 332 -0.59 -14.27 -12.48
N ALA A 333 -1.88 -14.09 -12.24
CA ALA A 333 -2.61 -12.87 -12.60
C ALA A 333 -2.04 -11.61 -11.94
N LEU A 334 -1.48 -11.72 -10.73
CA LEU A 334 -0.84 -10.62 -9.99
C LEU A 334 0.63 -10.38 -10.35
N LEU A 335 1.26 -11.21 -11.19
CA LEU A 335 2.61 -10.95 -11.70
C LEU A 335 2.60 -9.84 -12.77
N PRO A 336 3.71 -9.08 -12.91
CA PRO A 336 3.86 -8.11 -13.99
C PRO A 336 3.67 -8.75 -15.37
N GLY A 337 2.77 -8.18 -16.17
CA GLY A 337 2.46 -8.64 -17.52
C GLY A 337 3.10 -7.75 -18.58
N ILE A 338 3.63 -8.38 -19.62
CA ILE A 338 4.25 -7.72 -20.77
C ILE A 338 3.65 -8.33 -22.05
N ASN A 339 3.10 -7.51 -22.93
CA ASN A 339 2.59 -7.97 -24.20
C ASN A 339 3.74 -8.27 -25.16
N ARG A 340 3.79 -9.48 -25.72
CA ARG A 340 4.79 -9.91 -26.70
C ARG A 340 4.17 -10.77 -27.79
N THR A 341 4.74 -10.67 -28.98
CA THR A 341 4.38 -11.54 -30.12
C THR A 341 5.24 -12.79 -30.08
N VAL A 342 4.65 -13.94 -30.33
CA VAL A 342 5.37 -15.21 -30.42
C VAL A 342 6.06 -15.29 -31.76
N GLN A 343 7.38 -15.50 -31.75
CA GLN A 343 8.23 -15.65 -32.94
C GLN A 343 8.63 -17.12 -33.14
N LYS A 344 9.26 -17.44 -34.26
CA LYS A 344 9.72 -18.81 -34.54
C LYS A 344 10.73 -19.33 -33.52
N ASN A 345 11.58 -18.46 -32.98
CA ASN A 345 12.57 -18.75 -31.94
C ASN A 345 12.03 -18.59 -30.51
N GLY A 346 10.74 -18.32 -30.38
CA GLY A 346 10.11 -18.11 -29.08
C GLY A 346 9.72 -16.67 -28.80
N ILE A 347 9.80 -16.25 -27.55
CA ILE A 347 9.44 -14.92 -27.06
C ILE A 347 10.67 -14.25 -26.48
N THR A 348 10.98 -13.03 -26.95
CA THR A 348 12.11 -12.25 -26.44
C THR A 348 11.63 -11.12 -25.54
N ILE A 349 12.14 -11.06 -24.30
CA ILE A 349 11.88 -10.00 -23.32
C ILE A 349 13.24 -9.53 -22.76
N ASP A 350 13.54 -8.24 -22.88
CA ASP A 350 14.78 -7.64 -22.38
C ASP A 350 16.03 -8.42 -22.84
N TYR A 351 16.10 -8.74 -24.13
CA TYR A 351 17.17 -9.53 -24.80
C TYR A 351 17.24 -11.01 -24.40
N ILE A 352 16.40 -11.49 -23.49
CA ILE A 352 16.33 -12.89 -23.10
C ILE A 352 15.26 -13.59 -23.93
N THR A 353 15.60 -14.71 -24.54
CA THR A 353 14.68 -15.54 -25.34
C THR A 353 14.16 -16.70 -24.49
N TYR A 354 12.86 -16.90 -24.54
CA TYR A 354 12.11 -17.96 -23.87
C TYR A 354 11.49 -18.87 -24.91
N PHE A 355 11.59 -20.18 -24.73
CA PHE A 355 11.04 -21.14 -25.65
C PHE A 355 10.50 -22.38 -24.93
N SER A 356 9.38 -22.89 -25.45
CA SER A 356 8.79 -24.19 -25.13
C SER A 356 8.08 -24.71 -26.36
N GLU A 357 8.01 -26.03 -26.52
CA GLU A 357 7.26 -26.67 -27.62
C GLU A 357 5.77 -26.28 -27.62
N THR A 358 5.21 -25.99 -26.46
CA THR A 358 3.83 -25.52 -26.31
C THR A 358 3.55 -24.19 -27.02
N LEU A 359 4.61 -23.40 -27.32
CA LEU A 359 4.47 -22.14 -28.06
C LEU A 359 4.22 -22.34 -29.56
N ARG A 360 4.44 -23.53 -30.10
CA ARG A 360 4.31 -23.78 -31.56
C ARG A 360 2.91 -23.43 -32.06
N LYS A 361 1.87 -23.68 -31.30
CA LYS A 361 0.48 -23.35 -31.69
C LYS A 361 0.24 -21.85 -31.89
N TYR A 362 1.04 -21.00 -31.27
CA TYR A 362 0.93 -19.55 -31.40
C TYR A 362 1.80 -18.97 -32.52
N ILE A 363 2.65 -19.80 -33.13
CA ILE A 363 3.55 -19.38 -34.22
C ILE A 363 2.79 -19.39 -35.54
N ILE A 364 2.59 -18.21 -36.11
CA ILE A 364 1.91 -18.08 -37.40
C ILE A 364 2.93 -18.29 -38.52
N PRO A 365 2.66 -19.19 -39.49
CA PRO A 365 3.52 -19.38 -40.68
C PRO A 365 3.71 -18.09 -41.44
N THR A 366 4.93 -17.86 -41.91
CA THR A 366 5.38 -16.59 -42.54
C THR A 366 4.51 -16.21 -43.74
N GLN A 367 3.97 -17.19 -44.48
CA GLN A 367 3.09 -16.98 -45.64
C GLN A 367 1.79 -16.26 -45.27
N TYR A 368 1.24 -16.47 -44.07
CA TYR A 368 0.01 -15.81 -43.59
C TYR A 368 0.29 -14.43 -42.99
N LYS A 369 1.52 -14.13 -42.51
CA LYS A 369 1.91 -12.80 -42.00
C LYS A 369 1.89 -11.73 -43.10
N LYS A 370 2.18 -12.11 -44.36
CA LYS A 370 2.13 -11.18 -45.51
C LYS A 370 0.69 -10.82 -45.91
N LEU A 371 -0.25 -11.72 -45.69
CA LEU A 371 -1.67 -11.53 -46.04
C LEU A 371 -2.48 -10.78 -44.98
N LYS A 372 -2.12 -10.93 -43.71
CA LYS A 372 -2.77 -10.24 -42.59
C LYS A 372 -1.72 -9.92 -41.50
N PRO A 373 -1.11 -8.73 -41.50
CA PRO A 373 -0.11 -8.31 -40.52
C PRO A 373 -0.64 -8.32 -39.06
N GLU A 374 -1.95 -8.18 -38.88
CA GLU A 374 -2.63 -8.15 -37.61
C GLU A 374 -2.75 -9.52 -36.90
N LEU A 375 -2.43 -10.62 -37.62
CA LEU A 375 -2.57 -12.00 -37.13
C LEU A 375 -1.44 -12.49 -36.21
N GLY A 376 -0.42 -11.66 -35.90
CA GLY A 376 0.57 -11.99 -34.89
C GLY A 376 -0.12 -12.08 -33.52
N LYS A 377 -0.45 -13.30 -33.03
CA LYS A 377 -1.09 -13.43 -31.72
C LYS A 377 -0.18 -12.83 -30.66
N THR A 378 -0.57 -11.68 -30.13
CA THR A 378 0.10 -11.04 -29.01
C THR A 378 -0.39 -11.73 -27.74
N VAL A 379 0.55 -12.27 -26.97
CA VAL A 379 0.26 -12.93 -25.69
C VAL A 379 0.74 -12.08 -24.54
N ILE A 380 0.04 -12.17 -23.42
CA ILE A 380 0.47 -11.54 -22.16
C ILE A 380 1.43 -12.50 -21.48
N CYS A 381 2.70 -12.09 -21.41
CA CYS A 381 3.74 -12.83 -20.69
C CYS A 381 3.82 -12.31 -19.26
N ARG A 382 3.52 -13.14 -18.29
CA ARG A 382 3.69 -12.84 -16.86
C ARG A 382 5.09 -13.26 -16.44
N ARG A 383 5.82 -12.38 -15.77
CA ARG A 383 7.19 -12.65 -15.34
C ARG A 383 7.39 -12.29 -13.87
N ASP A 384 7.89 -13.23 -13.07
CA ASP A 384 8.24 -12.98 -11.68
C ASP A 384 9.57 -12.21 -11.63
N PRO A 385 9.61 -11.00 -11.06
CA PRO A 385 10.85 -10.25 -10.93
C PRO A 385 11.92 -10.91 -10.06
N ARG A 386 11.54 -11.86 -9.20
CA ARG A 386 12.45 -12.60 -8.30
C ARG A 386 13.21 -13.70 -9.04
N ASP A 387 12.59 -14.29 -10.07
CA ASP A 387 13.17 -15.34 -10.91
C ASP A 387 12.69 -15.16 -12.36
N ILE A 388 13.53 -14.59 -13.19
CA ILE A 388 13.22 -14.36 -14.61
C ILE A 388 13.60 -15.53 -15.51
N SER A 389 14.01 -16.68 -14.96
CA SER A 389 14.38 -17.86 -15.76
C SER A 389 13.20 -18.49 -16.51
N LYS A 390 11.99 -18.08 -16.18
CA LYS A 390 10.75 -18.55 -16.80
C LYS A 390 9.74 -17.43 -16.88
N ILE A 391 8.83 -17.54 -17.84
CA ILE A 391 7.64 -16.70 -17.98
C ILE A 391 6.41 -17.58 -17.99
N TYR A 392 5.26 -16.98 -17.71
CA TYR A 392 3.97 -17.65 -17.69
C TYR A 392 3.06 -16.99 -18.72
N ILE A 393 2.36 -17.79 -19.52
CA ILE A 393 1.45 -17.35 -20.55
C ILE A 393 0.11 -18.02 -20.33
N TYR A 394 -0.96 -17.24 -20.28
CA TYR A 394 -2.31 -17.81 -20.16
C TYR A 394 -2.71 -18.46 -21.49
N ASP A 395 -3.07 -19.71 -21.40
CA ASP A 395 -3.53 -20.53 -22.52
C ASP A 395 -5.04 -20.69 -22.46
N GLU A 396 -5.72 -20.15 -23.47
CA GLU A 396 -7.19 -20.13 -23.52
C GLU A 396 -7.79 -21.54 -23.71
N ASP A 397 -7.03 -22.47 -24.34
CA ASP A 397 -7.53 -23.82 -24.62
C ASP A 397 -7.62 -24.66 -23.33
N ILE A 398 -6.60 -24.55 -22.47
CA ILE A 398 -6.55 -25.27 -21.19
C ILE A 398 -7.07 -24.45 -20.01
N GLN A 399 -7.41 -23.16 -20.25
CA GLN A 399 -7.89 -22.20 -19.26
C GLN A 399 -6.94 -22.00 -18.07
N ASP A 400 -5.62 -22.17 -18.30
CA ASP A 400 -4.58 -22.10 -17.28
C ASP A 400 -3.28 -21.51 -17.82
N TYR A 401 -2.27 -21.32 -16.96
CA TYR A 401 -0.97 -20.78 -17.32
C TYR A 401 0.02 -21.87 -17.71
N ILE A 402 0.63 -21.72 -18.88
CA ILE A 402 1.78 -22.52 -19.32
C ILE A 402 3.09 -21.85 -18.90
N THR A 403 4.04 -22.66 -18.47
CA THR A 403 5.38 -22.20 -18.10
C THR A 403 6.31 -22.29 -19.31
N VAL A 404 7.01 -21.19 -19.63
CA VAL A 404 7.96 -21.12 -20.72
C VAL A 404 9.34 -20.72 -20.16
N PRO A 405 10.31 -21.64 -20.09
CA PRO A 405 11.65 -21.39 -19.56
C PRO A 405 12.51 -20.60 -20.56
N TYR A 406 13.73 -20.24 -20.14
CA TYR A 406 14.77 -19.79 -21.06
C TYR A 406 14.93 -20.77 -22.23
N ALA A 407 15.18 -20.25 -23.42
CA ALA A 407 15.49 -21.08 -24.60
C ALA A 407 16.77 -21.91 -24.38
N ASP A 408 17.74 -21.38 -23.64
CA ASP A 408 18.90 -22.14 -23.17
C ASP A 408 18.81 -22.34 -21.64
N ILE A 409 18.34 -23.50 -21.23
CA ILE A 409 18.11 -23.88 -19.83
C ILE A 409 19.41 -23.98 -19.00
N ARG A 410 20.60 -24.00 -19.65
CA ARG A 410 21.91 -24.04 -18.96
C ARG A 410 22.27 -22.69 -18.36
N LYS A 411 21.58 -21.61 -18.77
CA LYS A 411 21.85 -20.28 -18.25
C LYS A 411 21.45 -20.13 -16.80
N PRO A 412 22.25 -19.39 -16.00
CA PRO A 412 21.97 -19.21 -14.58
C PRO A 412 20.66 -18.48 -14.37
N LYS A 413 19.98 -18.83 -13.29
CA LYS A 413 18.80 -18.06 -12.81
C LYS A 413 19.27 -16.70 -12.34
N MET A 414 18.49 -15.69 -12.63
CA MET A 414 18.72 -14.32 -12.16
C MET A 414 17.39 -13.61 -11.84
N ASN A 415 17.45 -12.59 -11.03
CA ASN A 415 16.32 -11.69 -10.80
C ASN A 415 16.35 -10.49 -11.77
N LEU A 416 15.25 -9.74 -11.82
CA LEU A 416 15.13 -8.59 -12.74
C LEU A 416 16.15 -7.47 -12.43
N SER A 417 16.56 -7.32 -11.17
CA SER A 417 17.55 -6.32 -10.76
C SER A 417 18.95 -6.67 -11.30
N GLU A 418 19.31 -7.96 -11.23
CA GLU A 418 20.54 -8.51 -11.79
C GLU A 418 20.57 -8.40 -13.32
N LEU A 419 19.46 -8.71 -13.97
CA LEU A 419 19.34 -8.53 -15.42
C LEU A 419 19.60 -7.08 -15.83
N ARG A 420 18.96 -6.11 -15.16
CA ARG A 420 19.15 -4.68 -15.46
C ARG A 420 20.60 -4.23 -15.27
N ALA A 421 21.24 -4.70 -14.20
CA ALA A 421 22.66 -4.42 -13.95
C ALA A 421 23.55 -5.03 -15.03
N SER A 422 23.28 -6.27 -15.44
CA SER A 422 24.01 -6.97 -16.52
C SER A 422 23.86 -6.28 -17.87
N ILE A 423 22.65 -5.84 -18.23
CA ILE A 423 22.40 -5.05 -19.44
C ILE A 423 23.19 -3.73 -19.41
N ALA A 424 23.17 -3.02 -18.28
CA ALA A 424 23.89 -1.75 -18.12
C ALA A 424 25.41 -1.94 -18.28
N GLU A 425 25.95 -3.03 -17.75
CA GLU A 425 27.38 -3.36 -17.85
C GLU A 425 27.76 -3.86 -19.26
N ALA A 426 26.93 -4.71 -19.86
CA ALA A 426 27.15 -5.19 -21.21
C ALA A 426 27.17 -4.04 -22.24
N ARG A 427 26.27 -3.06 -22.10
CA ARG A 427 26.23 -1.85 -22.96
C ARG A 427 27.51 -1.02 -22.93
N LYS A 428 28.23 -1.01 -21.80
CA LYS A 428 29.51 -0.30 -21.71
C LYS A 428 30.63 -0.95 -22.54
N LYS A 429 30.56 -2.28 -22.75
CA LYS A 429 31.58 -3.05 -23.50
C LYS A 429 31.26 -3.17 -24.99
N VAL A 430 29.97 -3.24 -25.31
CA VAL A 430 29.53 -3.42 -26.71
C VAL A 430 29.47 -2.04 -27.35
N SER A 431 30.48 -1.78 -28.20
CA SER A 431 30.55 -0.56 -29.00
C SER A 431 30.35 -0.92 -30.48
N GLY A 432 29.37 -0.31 -31.15
CA GLY A 432 29.17 -0.42 -32.59
C GLY A 432 28.37 -1.63 -33.09
N ARG A 433 27.84 -2.49 -32.22
CA ARG A 433 26.89 -3.56 -32.60
C ARG A 433 25.70 -3.63 -31.62
N GLU A 434 24.65 -4.33 -32.03
CA GLU A 434 23.51 -4.60 -31.13
C GLU A 434 23.91 -5.56 -29.99
N LEU A 435 23.26 -5.37 -28.86
CA LEU A 435 23.46 -6.18 -27.67
C LEU A 435 22.79 -7.55 -27.84
N GLU A 436 23.54 -8.61 -27.61
CA GLU A 436 23.04 -9.98 -27.68
C GLU A 436 22.83 -10.60 -26.30
N GLN A 437 22.04 -11.66 -26.24
CA GLN A 437 21.78 -12.39 -25.01
C GLN A 437 23.08 -12.91 -24.34
N HIS A 438 24.06 -13.33 -25.13
CA HIS A 438 25.34 -13.81 -24.62
C HIS A 438 26.10 -12.73 -23.84
N ASP A 439 26.15 -11.50 -24.34
CA ASP A 439 26.82 -10.37 -23.68
C ASP A 439 26.27 -10.10 -22.28
N ILE A 440 24.97 -10.31 -22.12
CA ILE A 440 24.26 -10.07 -20.84
C ILE A 440 24.65 -11.13 -19.82
N PHE A 441 24.67 -12.41 -20.22
CA PHE A 441 25.05 -13.49 -19.29
C PHE A 441 26.55 -13.43 -18.94
N GLU A 442 27.42 -13.09 -19.87
CA GLU A 442 28.84 -12.84 -19.59
C GLU A 442 29.04 -11.68 -18.60
N ALA A 443 28.27 -10.57 -18.80
CA ALA A 443 28.28 -9.45 -17.85
C ALA A 443 27.75 -9.87 -16.47
N HIS A 444 26.73 -10.71 -16.42
CA HIS A 444 26.17 -11.24 -15.17
C HIS A 444 27.21 -12.06 -14.40
N GLU A 445 27.89 -13.00 -15.05
CA GLU A 445 28.93 -13.83 -14.43
C GLU A 445 30.08 -12.98 -13.87
N ARG A 446 30.53 -11.97 -14.62
CA ARG A 446 31.54 -11.00 -14.13
C ARG A 446 31.07 -10.20 -12.95
N LEU A 447 29.88 -9.62 -13.00
CA LEU A 447 29.33 -8.86 -11.88
C LEU A 447 29.17 -9.72 -10.65
N HIS A 448 28.78 -10.98 -10.83
CA HIS A 448 28.63 -11.94 -9.74
C HIS A 448 29.99 -12.28 -9.08
N SER A 449 31.07 -12.44 -9.88
CA SER A 449 32.41 -12.65 -9.36
C SER A 449 32.94 -11.43 -8.57
N TYR A 450 32.72 -10.20 -9.08
CA TYR A 450 33.07 -8.96 -8.36
C TYR A 450 32.32 -8.80 -7.04
N VAL A 451 31.03 -9.11 -7.05
CA VAL A 451 30.21 -9.04 -5.81
C VAL A 451 30.68 -10.06 -4.79
N ALA A 452 31.06 -11.27 -5.22
CA ALA A 452 31.62 -12.29 -4.31
C ALA A 452 32.91 -11.81 -3.64
N GLN A 453 33.74 -11.01 -4.33
CA GLN A 453 34.95 -10.41 -3.77
C GLN A 453 34.68 -9.18 -2.90
N ALA A 454 33.66 -8.37 -3.25
CA ALA A 454 33.37 -7.09 -2.61
C ALA A 454 32.33 -7.14 -1.47
N LYS A 455 31.84 -8.34 -1.10
CA LYS A 455 30.71 -8.55 -0.16
C LYS A 455 30.84 -7.87 1.20
N GLN A 456 32.02 -7.49 1.62
CA GLN A 456 32.26 -6.93 2.95
C GLN A 456 32.23 -5.39 3.05
N GLU A 457 32.32 -4.64 1.94
CA GLU A 457 32.74 -3.22 2.05
C GLU A 457 31.65 -2.17 1.82
N LYS A 458 30.59 -2.42 1.05
CA LYS A 458 29.61 -1.36 0.72
C LYS A 458 28.17 -1.64 1.14
N LYS A 459 27.52 -0.68 1.82
CA LYS A 459 26.11 -0.70 2.24
C LYS A 459 25.14 -1.08 1.10
N LEU A 460 25.37 -0.58 -0.13
CA LEU A 460 24.54 -0.87 -1.29
C LEU A 460 24.62 -2.32 -1.76
N VAL A 461 25.81 -2.94 -1.67
CA VAL A 461 26.02 -4.36 -2.05
C VAL A 461 25.29 -5.25 -1.06
N ARG A 462 25.46 -5.00 0.25
CA ARG A 462 24.73 -5.74 1.30
C ARG A 462 23.22 -5.64 1.15
N ARG A 463 22.70 -4.44 0.84
CA ARG A 463 21.26 -4.25 0.61
C ARG A 463 20.76 -5.08 -0.56
N LYS A 464 21.48 -5.13 -1.69
CA LYS A 464 21.13 -5.95 -2.85
C LYS A 464 21.17 -7.44 -2.53
N ASP A 465 22.18 -7.92 -1.81
CA ASP A 465 22.29 -9.32 -1.39
C ASP A 465 21.16 -9.71 -0.44
N SER A 466 20.85 -8.90 0.57
CA SER A 466 19.72 -9.15 1.47
C SER A 466 18.38 -9.13 0.74
N SER A 467 18.19 -8.20 -0.20
CA SER A 467 16.99 -8.18 -1.04
C SER A 467 16.85 -9.46 -1.85
N LYS A 468 17.94 -9.91 -2.49
CA LYS A 468 17.98 -11.15 -3.28
C LYS A 468 17.62 -12.36 -2.43
N LYS A 469 18.29 -12.55 -1.28
CA LYS A 469 18.03 -13.66 -0.36
C LYS A 469 16.59 -13.69 0.13
N HIS A 470 16.04 -12.53 0.47
CA HIS A 470 14.63 -12.42 0.87
C HIS A 470 13.68 -12.79 -0.29
N GLN A 471 13.96 -12.32 -1.50
CA GLN A 471 13.19 -12.67 -2.68
C GLN A 471 13.24 -14.18 -2.98
N GLU A 472 14.42 -14.81 -2.94
CA GLU A 472 14.59 -16.26 -3.12
C GLU A 472 13.81 -17.06 -2.04
N LYS A 473 13.87 -16.62 -0.78
CA LYS A 473 13.15 -17.25 0.32
C LYS A 473 11.64 -17.14 0.16
N THR A 474 11.13 -15.96 -0.24
CA THR A 474 9.71 -15.77 -0.50
C THR A 474 9.24 -16.58 -1.71
N LEU A 475 10.04 -16.63 -2.77
CA LEU A 475 9.75 -17.44 -3.94
C LEU A 475 9.69 -18.93 -3.61
N LYS A 476 10.66 -19.46 -2.84
CA LYS A 476 10.67 -20.85 -2.38
C LYS A 476 9.45 -21.19 -1.53
N ASN A 477 9.11 -20.34 -0.56
CA ASN A 477 7.91 -20.52 0.25
C ASN A 477 6.62 -20.55 -0.61
N ASP A 478 6.57 -19.74 -1.67
CA ASP A 478 5.45 -19.73 -2.60
C ASP A 478 5.38 -21.02 -3.43
N GLN A 479 6.52 -21.57 -3.83
CA GLN A 479 6.61 -22.86 -4.55
C GLN A 479 6.23 -24.03 -3.63
N ASP A 480 6.79 -24.11 -2.42
CA ASP A 480 6.46 -25.15 -1.45
C ASP A 480 4.97 -25.22 -1.13
N ARG A 481 4.28 -24.07 -1.11
CA ARG A 481 2.81 -23.99 -0.93
C ARG A 481 2.03 -24.53 -2.12
N ILE A 482 2.53 -24.36 -3.33
CA ILE A 482 1.93 -24.90 -4.55
C ILE A 482 2.07 -26.42 -4.55
N ASP A 483 3.30 -26.91 -4.35
CA ASP A 483 3.61 -28.33 -4.35
C ASP A 483 2.84 -29.09 -3.24
N TYR A 484 2.67 -28.49 -2.06
CA TYR A 484 1.90 -29.07 -0.97
C TYR A 484 0.41 -29.23 -1.31
N LYS A 485 -0.18 -28.25 -1.99
CA LYS A 485 -1.60 -28.30 -2.40
C LYS A 485 -1.85 -29.23 -3.59
N GLU A 486 -0.92 -29.32 -4.53
CA GLU A 486 -1.01 -30.24 -5.68
C GLU A 486 -0.86 -31.71 -5.23
N ASN A 487 -0.10 -31.98 -4.18
CA ASN A 487 0.14 -33.33 -3.64
C ASN A 487 -0.87 -33.76 -2.56
N GLN A 488 -1.80 -32.90 -2.14
CA GLN A 488 -2.90 -33.35 -1.29
C GLN A 488 -3.95 -34.06 -2.19
N PRO A 489 -4.23 -35.36 -1.95
CA PRO A 489 -5.37 -36.00 -2.59
C PRO A 489 -6.62 -35.18 -2.22
N LEU A 490 -7.45 -34.91 -3.22
CA LEU A 490 -8.76 -34.29 -3.01
C LEU A 490 -9.45 -35.10 -1.91
N SER A 491 -9.39 -34.68 -0.67
CA SER A 491 -10.13 -35.25 0.42
C SER A 491 -11.57 -34.92 0.13
N ASN A 492 -12.29 -35.91 -0.44
CA ASN A 492 -13.74 -35.97 -0.44
C ASN A 492 -14.18 -35.92 1.02
N THR A 493 -14.35 -34.76 1.59
CA THR A 493 -15.11 -34.55 2.81
C THR A 493 -16.61 -34.56 2.46
N TYR A 494 -17.06 -35.67 1.91
CA TYR A 494 -18.40 -36.17 2.21
C TYR A 494 -18.24 -37.01 3.47
N ASN A 495 -18.33 -36.42 4.62
CA ASN A 495 -18.62 -37.14 5.84
C ASN A 495 -20.05 -37.67 5.69
N ASN A 496 -20.15 -38.94 5.26
CA ASN A 496 -21.29 -39.76 5.60
C ASN A 496 -21.30 -39.92 7.13
N THR A 497 -21.98 -39.05 7.81
CA THR A 497 -22.51 -39.38 9.12
C THR A 497 -23.77 -40.22 8.87
N ASN A 498 -23.55 -41.52 8.72
CA ASN A 498 -24.58 -42.51 9.05
C ASN A 498 -24.67 -42.49 10.57
N ASP A 499 -25.54 -41.69 11.12
CA ASP A 499 -26.17 -41.95 12.39
C ASP A 499 -27.63 -42.28 12.10
N GLU A 500 -27.90 -43.58 12.21
CA GLU A 500 -29.21 -44.09 12.38
C GLU A 500 -29.78 -43.53 13.68
N ASP A 501 -30.75 -42.63 13.58
CA ASP A 501 -31.72 -42.41 14.66
C ASP A 501 -33.10 -42.31 13.98
N ASP A 502 -33.79 -43.45 14.00
CA ASP A 502 -35.22 -43.58 13.82
C ASP A 502 -35.93 -42.75 14.89
N SER A 503 -36.58 -41.65 14.48
CA SER A 503 -37.76 -41.15 15.23
C SER A 503 -38.65 -40.34 14.31
N ASP A 504 -39.76 -40.95 13.94
CA ASP A 504 -41.11 -40.46 13.66
C ASP A 504 -41.27 -38.98 13.25
N PHE A 505 -41.40 -38.73 11.97
CA PHE A 505 -42.08 -37.52 11.47
C PHE A 505 -43.44 -37.91 10.88
N GLU A 506 -44.50 -37.65 11.65
CA GLU A 506 -45.89 -37.68 11.15
C GLU A 506 -46.08 -36.55 10.12
N ILE A 507 -46.49 -36.95 8.91
CA ILE A 507 -46.90 -36.01 7.85
C ILE A 507 -48.40 -35.73 8.04
N TYR A 508 -48.74 -34.47 8.37
CA TYR A 508 -50.12 -33.99 8.29
C TYR A 508 -50.44 -33.53 6.85
N PRO A 509 -51.52 -33.96 6.26
CA PRO A 509 -51.96 -33.47 4.94
C PRO A 509 -52.66 -32.12 5.08
N ILE A 510 -52.26 -31.20 4.17
CA ILE A 510 -52.93 -29.90 3.99
C ILE A 510 -54.20 -30.16 3.13
N GLY A 511 -55.35 -29.84 3.75
CA GLY A 511 -56.61 -29.66 3.04
C GLY A 511 -56.80 -28.20 2.61
#